data_1a5cfb45ef2b16a8a396b7b8a138e45d
#
_entry.id   1a5cfb45ef2b16a8a396b7b8a138e45d
#
_cell.length_a   1.000
_cell.length_b   1.000
_cell.length_c   1.000
_cell.angle_alpha   90.00
_cell.angle_beta   90.00
_cell.angle_gamma   90.00
#
_symmetry.space_group_name_H-M   'P 1'
#
loop_
_entity.id
_entity.type
_entity.pdbx_description
1 polymer ?
#
loop_
_entity_poly.entity_id
_entity_poly.type
_entity_poly.pdbx_seq_one_letter_code
_entity_poly.pdbx_strand_id
1 'polypeptide(L)'
;MEIINFNMYKEKWDIESETVIKPGLEAIQIALRKLREPQNRHQVIHVAGTNGKGSTIAFLSALAKEHGLSYGAFTSPSIVDVHDQIQLNGQNVTEEQMDRAFRKMQEAGLSGMLTDFELLTVAAFLVFEEVPLDLVFIEAGMGGRFDSTNVMEQSISVIPSISIDHTNFLGDTIEKISWHKAGIIKKNSKLIIGALPESARNVVYQIAREQHAHIIELGKTFSIQENMYTCGRTIFEDLHPHMLGKHQLSNMALAITALIESGVPLKKHIVQNAVKTANLLGRMERVDENVYFDGAHNDASIDALVETIKDVFPNKNIHFIVGILRDKDYIYMLRKLEKVASSFQFVNFHHERALPASVLYKHCMHDEKRVTKDIDEIHFKNNNKSNITIVTGSLYFITELRSKIVNW
;
A
#
# COMPACT_ATOMS: atom_id res chain seq x y z
N MET A 1 13.43 -6.29 -7.33
CA MET A 1 12.66 -6.72 -6.11
C MET A 1 12.23 -8.14 -6.38
N GLU A 2 12.68 -9.08 -5.58
CA GLU A 2 12.25 -10.47 -5.75
C GLU A 2 10.81 -10.61 -5.26
N ILE A 3 9.93 -11.09 -6.15
CA ILE A 3 8.52 -11.35 -5.83
C ILE A 3 8.41 -12.85 -5.51
N ILE A 4 8.03 -13.18 -4.28
CA ILE A 4 7.98 -14.56 -3.81
C ILE A 4 7.07 -15.38 -4.73
N ASN A 5 7.53 -16.55 -5.16
CA ASN A 5 6.87 -17.48 -6.09
C ASN A 5 6.66 -16.94 -7.52
N PHE A 6 7.12 -15.75 -7.87
CA PHE A 6 6.95 -15.22 -9.22
C PHE A 6 7.83 -15.93 -10.26
N ASN A 7 9.06 -16.30 -9.88
CA ASN A 7 10.00 -16.96 -10.76
C ASN A 7 9.49 -18.32 -11.30
N MET A 8 8.68 -19.06 -10.50
CA MET A 8 8.11 -20.33 -10.96
C MET A 8 7.24 -20.16 -12.22
N TYR A 9 6.49 -19.05 -12.34
CA TYR A 9 5.68 -18.77 -13.53
C TYR A 9 6.56 -18.41 -14.74
N LYS A 10 7.61 -17.62 -14.52
CA LYS A 10 8.58 -17.27 -15.58
C LYS A 10 9.27 -18.50 -16.12
N GLU A 11 9.77 -19.38 -15.27
CA GLU A 11 10.40 -20.65 -15.66
C GLU A 11 9.41 -21.58 -16.38
N LYS A 12 8.19 -21.74 -15.83
CA LYS A 12 7.16 -22.63 -16.41
C LYS A 12 6.76 -22.20 -17.82
N TRP A 13 6.70 -20.90 -18.09
CA TRP A 13 6.22 -20.33 -19.35
C TRP A 13 7.33 -19.75 -20.23
N ASP A 14 8.59 -20.01 -19.91
CA ASP A 14 9.79 -19.53 -20.65
C ASP A 14 9.72 -18.02 -20.92
N ILE A 15 9.44 -17.26 -19.86
CA ILE A 15 9.40 -15.80 -19.88
C ILE A 15 10.58 -15.23 -19.09
N GLU A 16 11.47 -14.57 -19.78
CA GLU A 16 12.57 -13.81 -19.16
C GLU A 16 12.13 -12.39 -18.83
N SER A 17 12.66 -11.84 -17.74
CA SER A 17 12.46 -10.44 -17.38
C SER A 17 13.60 -9.58 -17.93
N GLU A 18 13.28 -8.35 -18.33
CA GLU A 18 14.30 -7.33 -18.53
C GLU A 18 14.89 -6.92 -17.17
N THR A 19 16.20 -6.96 -17.06
CA THR A 19 16.91 -6.63 -15.81
C THR A 19 17.19 -5.13 -15.65
N VAL A 20 17.20 -4.39 -16.77
CA VAL A 20 17.46 -2.96 -16.79
C VAL A 20 16.16 -2.18 -16.69
N ILE A 21 15.99 -1.46 -15.58
CA ILE A 21 14.85 -0.54 -15.42
C ILE A 21 15.07 0.67 -16.33
N LYS A 22 14.26 0.77 -17.38
CA LYS A 22 14.23 1.94 -18.27
C LYS A 22 13.07 2.83 -17.84
N PRO A 23 13.30 4.10 -17.45
CA PRO A 23 12.21 5.02 -17.13
C PRO A 23 11.30 5.22 -18.34
N GLY A 24 10.00 5.06 -18.16
CA GLY A 24 9.01 5.25 -19.24
C GLY A 24 7.95 4.17 -19.22
N LEU A 25 6.95 4.32 -20.08
CA LEU A 25 5.82 3.39 -20.19
C LEU A 25 5.81 2.67 -21.56
N GLU A 26 6.81 2.92 -22.40
CA GLU A 26 6.80 2.46 -23.80
C GLU A 26 6.76 0.94 -23.90
N ALA A 27 7.57 0.24 -23.09
CA ALA A 27 7.65 -1.22 -23.11
C ALA A 27 6.31 -1.87 -22.74
N ILE A 28 5.74 -1.48 -21.60
CA ILE A 28 4.45 -2.03 -21.16
C ILE A 28 3.30 -1.61 -22.07
N GLN A 29 3.30 -0.40 -22.63
CA GLN A 29 2.28 0.02 -23.61
C GLN A 29 2.34 -0.79 -24.90
N ILE A 30 3.54 -1.15 -25.38
CA ILE A 30 3.72 -2.04 -26.54
C ILE A 30 3.16 -3.43 -26.20
N ALA A 31 3.47 -3.97 -25.03
CA ALA A 31 2.99 -5.26 -24.57
C ALA A 31 1.45 -5.29 -24.47
N LEU A 32 0.84 -4.27 -23.87
CA LEU A 32 -0.62 -4.17 -23.72
C LEU A 32 -1.33 -4.02 -25.05
N ARG A 33 -0.77 -3.28 -26.04
CA ARG A 33 -1.32 -3.23 -27.40
C ARG A 33 -1.32 -4.61 -28.08
N LYS A 34 -0.25 -5.41 -27.93
CA LYS A 34 -0.21 -6.79 -28.43
C LYS A 34 -1.30 -7.67 -27.80
N LEU A 35 -1.66 -7.39 -26.56
CA LEU A 35 -2.69 -8.08 -25.78
C LEU A 35 -4.10 -7.46 -25.93
N ARG A 36 -4.31 -6.51 -26.89
CA ARG A 36 -5.59 -5.84 -27.18
C ARG A 36 -6.11 -4.97 -26.05
N GLU A 37 -5.18 -4.33 -25.31
CA GLU A 37 -5.44 -3.30 -24.29
C GLU A 37 -6.38 -3.74 -23.16
N PRO A 38 -6.08 -4.83 -22.43
CA PRO A 38 -6.92 -5.35 -21.36
C PRO A 38 -7.11 -4.32 -20.22
N GLN A 39 -6.18 -3.39 -20.03
CA GLN A 39 -6.22 -2.33 -19.00
C GLN A 39 -7.37 -1.33 -19.17
N ASN A 40 -8.00 -1.26 -20.36
CA ASN A 40 -9.07 -0.31 -20.65
C ASN A 40 -10.48 -0.95 -20.59
N ARG A 41 -10.62 -2.18 -20.06
CA ARG A 41 -11.89 -2.91 -20.02
C ARG A 41 -12.83 -2.52 -18.90
N HIS A 42 -12.30 -1.96 -17.82
CA HIS A 42 -13.04 -1.70 -16.58
C HIS A 42 -12.91 -0.26 -16.12
N GLN A 43 -13.84 0.17 -15.28
CA GLN A 43 -13.73 1.44 -14.58
C GLN A 43 -12.67 1.31 -13.46
N VAL A 44 -11.66 2.17 -13.48
CA VAL A 44 -10.49 2.09 -12.60
C VAL A 44 -10.47 3.23 -11.58
N ILE A 45 -10.18 2.88 -10.32
CA ILE A 45 -9.71 3.81 -9.29
C ILE A 45 -8.21 3.55 -9.10
N HIS A 46 -7.38 4.53 -9.47
CA HIS A 46 -5.93 4.46 -9.43
C HIS A 46 -5.38 5.24 -8.24
N VAL A 47 -4.64 4.57 -7.35
CA VAL A 47 -4.16 5.15 -6.09
C VAL A 47 -2.64 5.29 -6.11
N ALA A 48 -2.13 6.53 -6.07
CA ALA A 48 -0.71 6.83 -5.90
C ALA A 48 -0.51 7.70 -4.65
N GLY A 49 0.59 7.50 -3.94
CA GLY A 49 0.85 8.26 -2.72
C GLY A 49 2.13 7.79 -2.04
N THR A 50 2.57 8.49 -1.00
CA THR A 50 3.66 7.98 -0.16
C THR A 50 3.10 6.92 0.78
N ASN A 51 2.19 7.28 1.66
CA ASN A 51 1.53 6.38 2.59
C ASN A 51 0.01 6.33 2.29
N GLY A 52 -0.68 5.30 2.79
CA GLY A 52 -2.14 5.18 2.71
C GLY A 52 -2.69 4.52 1.44
N LYS A 53 -1.87 4.20 0.41
CA LYS A 53 -2.32 3.56 -0.83
C LYS A 53 -3.06 2.25 -0.57
N GLY A 54 -2.37 1.25 -0.05
CA GLY A 54 -2.96 -0.05 0.25
C GLY A 54 -4.12 0.02 1.24
N SER A 55 -4.05 0.89 2.29
CA SER A 55 -5.17 1.09 3.22
C SER A 55 -6.40 1.67 2.52
N THR A 56 -6.23 2.62 1.60
CA THR A 56 -7.35 3.16 0.80
C THR A 56 -7.97 2.06 -0.06
N ILE A 57 -7.16 1.20 -0.69
CA ILE A 57 -7.65 0.05 -1.48
C ILE A 57 -8.35 -0.97 -0.57
N ALA A 58 -7.84 -1.25 0.62
CA ALA A 58 -8.51 -2.15 1.57
C ALA A 58 -9.92 -1.63 1.95
N PHE A 59 -10.08 -0.33 2.19
CA PHE A 59 -11.40 0.27 2.39
C PHE A 59 -12.27 0.22 1.13
N LEU A 60 -11.73 0.51 -0.06
CA LEU A 60 -12.45 0.38 -1.33
C LEU A 60 -12.95 -1.04 -1.54
N SER A 61 -12.09 -2.05 -1.30
CA SER A 61 -12.44 -3.47 -1.43
C SER A 61 -13.54 -3.89 -0.45
N ALA A 62 -13.44 -3.48 0.81
CA ALA A 62 -14.47 -3.77 1.81
C ALA A 62 -15.81 -3.10 1.47
N LEU A 63 -15.78 -1.83 1.06
CA LEU A 63 -16.98 -1.10 0.64
C LEU A 63 -17.63 -1.72 -0.60
N ALA A 64 -16.84 -2.09 -1.62
CA ALA A 64 -17.34 -2.75 -2.83
C ALA A 64 -17.99 -4.11 -2.49
N LYS A 65 -17.29 -4.93 -1.71
CA LYS A 65 -17.77 -6.25 -1.26
C LYS A 65 -19.12 -6.17 -0.54
N GLU A 66 -19.23 -5.30 0.46
CA GLU A 66 -20.45 -5.15 1.27
C GLU A 66 -21.63 -4.58 0.44
N HIS A 67 -21.35 -3.80 -0.61
CA HIS A 67 -22.37 -3.32 -1.55
C HIS A 67 -22.71 -4.34 -2.64
N GLY A 68 -22.09 -5.53 -2.65
CA GLY A 68 -22.34 -6.59 -3.62
C GLY A 68 -21.78 -6.28 -5.02
N LEU A 69 -20.77 -5.41 -5.11
CA LEU A 69 -20.08 -5.10 -6.36
C LEU A 69 -18.99 -6.15 -6.63
N SER A 70 -18.83 -6.50 -7.90
CA SER A 70 -17.69 -7.27 -8.38
C SER A 70 -16.47 -6.36 -8.56
N TYR A 71 -15.31 -6.76 -8.05
CA TYR A 71 -14.12 -5.94 -8.15
C TYR A 71 -12.82 -6.72 -8.30
N GLY A 72 -11.85 -6.09 -8.97
CA GLY A 72 -10.44 -6.48 -8.98
C GLY A 72 -9.62 -5.53 -8.12
N ALA A 73 -8.59 -6.02 -7.47
CA ALA A 73 -7.61 -5.19 -6.77
C ALA A 73 -6.18 -5.63 -7.10
N PHE A 74 -5.31 -4.65 -7.42
CA PHE A 74 -3.88 -4.85 -7.61
C PHE A 74 -3.13 -3.99 -6.59
N THR A 75 -2.35 -4.63 -5.72
CA THR A 75 -1.61 -4.00 -4.62
C THR A 75 -0.15 -4.42 -4.61
N SER A 76 0.71 -3.65 -3.96
CA SER A 76 2.14 -3.94 -3.83
C SER A 76 2.76 -3.30 -2.58
N PRO A 77 3.83 -3.90 -2.01
CA PRO A 77 4.38 -5.23 -2.33
C PRO A 77 3.53 -6.38 -1.80
N SER A 78 3.86 -7.62 -2.19
CA SER A 78 3.29 -8.82 -1.58
C SER A 78 3.70 -8.93 -0.10
N ILE A 79 2.82 -9.53 0.69
CA ILE A 79 3.08 -9.83 2.12
C ILE A 79 3.20 -11.33 2.36
N VAL A 80 2.54 -12.15 1.56
CA VAL A 80 2.64 -13.62 1.62
C VAL A 80 3.41 -14.11 0.40
N ASP A 81 2.84 -13.93 -0.79
CA ASP A 81 3.48 -14.27 -2.06
C ASP A 81 2.83 -13.47 -3.23
N VAL A 82 3.23 -13.78 -4.47
CA VAL A 82 2.75 -13.06 -5.66
C VAL A 82 1.23 -13.02 -5.80
N HIS A 83 0.52 -14.05 -5.30
CA HIS A 83 -0.92 -14.17 -5.47
C HIS A 83 -1.71 -13.15 -4.66
N ASP A 84 -1.17 -12.66 -3.53
CA ASP A 84 -1.86 -11.68 -2.71
C ASP A 84 -1.89 -10.27 -3.34
N GLN A 85 -1.07 -10.04 -4.36
CA GLN A 85 -1.01 -8.77 -5.06
C GLN A 85 -2.16 -8.56 -6.05
N ILE A 86 -2.78 -9.66 -6.52
CA ILE A 86 -3.90 -9.63 -7.48
C ILE A 86 -5.09 -10.32 -6.83
N GLN A 87 -6.19 -9.60 -6.64
CA GLN A 87 -7.38 -10.13 -6.01
C GLN A 87 -8.63 -9.94 -6.88
N LEU A 88 -9.50 -10.93 -6.88
CA LEU A 88 -10.83 -10.88 -7.45
C LEU A 88 -11.86 -11.07 -6.33
N ASN A 89 -12.69 -10.06 -6.08
CA ASN A 89 -13.72 -10.07 -5.02
C ASN A 89 -13.16 -10.41 -3.63
N GLY A 90 -11.91 -9.99 -3.35
CA GLY A 90 -11.20 -10.23 -2.09
C GLY A 90 -10.61 -11.63 -1.93
N GLN A 91 -10.59 -12.43 -2.99
CA GLN A 91 -9.86 -13.68 -3.06
C GLN A 91 -8.59 -13.49 -3.87
N ASN A 92 -7.47 -14.02 -3.38
CA ASN A 92 -6.21 -14.00 -4.13
C ASN A 92 -6.36 -14.75 -5.45
N VAL A 93 -5.66 -14.28 -6.48
CA VAL A 93 -5.59 -14.97 -7.78
C VAL A 93 -5.09 -16.41 -7.60
N THR A 94 -5.67 -17.34 -8.35
CA THR A 94 -5.24 -18.75 -8.31
C THR A 94 -4.04 -19.00 -9.23
N GLU A 95 -3.36 -20.14 -9.00
CA GLU A 95 -2.27 -20.59 -9.89
C GLU A 95 -2.75 -20.74 -11.33
N GLU A 96 -3.97 -21.29 -11.55
CA GLU A 96 -4.52 -21.44 -12.91
C GLU A 96 -4.79 -20.10 -13.59
N GLN A 97 -5.21 -19.07 -12.84
CA GLN A 97 -5.41 -17.72 -13.40
C GLN A 97 -4.08 -17.08 -13.77
N MET A 98 -3.08 -17.22 -12.92
CA MET A 98 -1.71 -16.78 -13.22
C MET A 98 -1.13 -17.52 -14.43
N ASP A 99 -1.29 -18.83 -14.50
CA ASP A 99 -0.86 -19.65 -15.64
C ASP A 99 -1.51 -19.18 -16.96
N ARG A 100 -2.82 -18.90 -16.95
CA ARG A 100 -3.49 -18.36 -18.15
C ARG A 100 -2.93 -17.00 -18.57
N ALA A 101 -2.65 -16.12 -17.60
CA ALA A 101 -2.05 -14.81 -17.89
C ALA A 101 -0.65 -14.95 -18.49
N PHE A 102 0.21 -15.80 -17.90
CA PHE A 102 1.56 -16.04 -18.39
C PHE A 102 1.57 -16.72 -19.77
N ARG A 103 0.68 -17.67 -20.02
CA ARG A 103 0.51 -18.27 -21.35
C ARG A 103 0.16 -17.22 -22.41
N LYS A 104 -0.80 -16.33 -22.14
CA LYS A 104 -1.13 -15.22 -23.05
C LYS A 104 0.06 -14.30 -23.32
N MET A 105 0.87 -14.02 -22.31
CA MET A 105 2.09 -13.23 -22.47
C MET A 105 3.14 -13.94 -23.34
N GLN A 106 3.33 -15.23 -23.14
CA GLN A 106 4.21 -16.07 -23.97
C GLN A 106 3.74 -16.07 -25.44
N GLU A 107 2.46 -16.36 -25.69
CA GLU A 107 1.86 -16.36 -27.03
C GLU A 107 1.98 -15.00 -27.73
N ALA A 108 1.97 -13.89 -26.97
CA ALA A 108 2.18 -12.55 -27.49
C ALA A 108 3.67 -12.18 -27.69
N GLY A 109 4.60 -13.07 -27.34
CA GLY A 109 6.04 -12.88 -27.50
C GLY A 109 6.59 -11.75 -26.62
N LEU A 110 6.26 -11.77 -25.30
CA LEU A 110 6.67 -10.75 -24.36
C LEU A 110 7.95 -11.11 -23.57
N SER A 111 8.54 -12.29 -23.77
CA SER A 111 9.79 -12.69 -23.10
C SER A 111 10.93 -11.69 -23.37
N GLY A 112 11.63 -11.28 -22.31
CA GLY A 112 12.74 -10.32 -22.39
C GLY A 112 12.34 -8.86 -22.62
N MET A 113 11.04 -8.54 -22.68
CA MET A 113 10.58 -7.18 -23.00
C MET A 113 10.26 -6.33 -21.76
N LEU A 114 9.89 -6.95 -20.66
CA LEU A 114 9.30 -6.33 -19.48
C LEU A 114 10.07 -6.69 -18.21
N THR A 115 10.16 -5.74 -17.29
CA THR A 115 10.63 -5.99 -15.92
C THR A 115 9.64 -6.84 -15.14
N ASP A 116 10.05 -7.41 -13.99
CA ASP A 116 9.17 -8.23 -13.14
C ASP A 116 7.88 -7.50 -12.75
N PHE A 117 7.96 -6.22 -12.38
CA PHE A 117 6.78 -5.46 -11.98
C PHE A 117 5.87 -5.11 -13.18
N GLU A 118 6.43 -4.90 -14.36
CA GLU A 118 5.64 -4.75 -15.60
C GLU A 118 4.95 -6.04 -16.00
N LEU A 119 5.63 -7.19 -15.92
CA LEU A 119 5.03 -8.52 -16.15
C LEU A 119 3.87 -8.76 -15.18
N LEU A 120 4.06 -8.47 -13.89
CA LEU A 120 3.01 -8.62 -12.88
C LEU A 120 1.82 -7.68 -13.13
N THR A 121 2.09 -6.44 -13.55
CA THR A 121 1.06 -5.47 -13.93
C THR A 121 0.24 -5.96 -15.13
N VAL A 122 0.90 -6.51 -16.15
CA VAL A 122 0.22 -7.12 -17.31
C VAL A 122 -0.59 -8.34 -16.87
N ALA A 123 -0.04 -9.20 -16.00
CA ALA A 123 -0.78 -10.35 -15.46
C ALA A 123 -2.06 -9.91 -14.74
N ALA A 124 -2.00 -8.85 -13.92
CA ALA A 124 -3.18 -8.31 -13.24
C ALA A 124 -4.27 -7.88 -14.23
N PHE A 125 -3.92 -7.12 -15.27
CA PHE A 125 -4.91 -6.71 -16.28
C PHE A 125 -5.48 -7.88 -17.06
N LEU A 126 -4.70 -8.91 -17.37
CA LEU A 126 -5.17 -10.12 -18.04
C LEU A 126 -6.12 -10.94 -17.17
N VAL A 127 -5.85 -11.02 -15.85
CA VAL A 127 -6.74 -11.68 -14.89
C VAL A 127 -8.05 -10.91 -14.76
N PHE A 128 -8.01 -9.57 -14.69
CA PHE A 128 -9.21 -8.75 -14.58
C PHE A 128 -10.06 -8.81 -15.86
N GLU A 129 -9.45 -8.89 -17.04
CA GLU A 129 -10.19 -9.05 -18.31
C GLU A 129 -11.03 -10.34 -18.39
N GLU A 130 -10.65 -11.40 -17.66
CA GLU A 130 -11.33 -12.71 -17.72
C GLU A 130 -12.73 -12.71 -17.09
N VAL A 131 -13.04 -11.71 -16.26
CA VAL A 131 -14.31 -11.64 -15.51
C VAL A 131 -14.95 -10.26 -15.64
N PRO A 132 -16.29 -10.18 -15.67
CA PRO A 132 -16.97 -8.90 -15.63
C PRO A 132 -16.83 -8.30 -14.23
N LEU A 133 -16.16 -7.15 -14.14
CA LEU A 133 -15.96 -6.41 -12.90
C LEU A 133 -16.62 -5.03 -12.99
N ASP A 134 -17.33 -4.63 -11.92
CA ASP A 134 -17.88 -3.29 -11.80
C ASP A 134 -16.79 -2.25 -11.62
N LEU A 135 -15.74 -2.58 -10.85
CA LEU A 135 -14.64 -1.68 -10.52
C LEU A 135 -13.30 -2.43 -10.45
N VAL A 136 -12.23 -1.71 -10.75
CA VAL A 136 -10.86 -2.20 -10.52
C VAL A 136 -10.09 -1.16 -9.71
N PHE A 137 -9.42 -1.60 -8.65
CA PHE A 137 -8.58 -0.78 -7.76
C PHE A 137 -7.12 -1.08 -8.03
N ILE A 138 -6.35 -0.07 -8.42
CA ILE A 138 -4.94 -0.23 -8.79
C ILE A 138 -4.06 0.61 -7.85
N GLU A 139 -3.11 -0.02 -7.19
CA GLU A 139 -2.05 0.64 -6.44
C GLU A 139 -0.85 0.90 -7.34
N ALA A 140 -0.38 2.15 -7.42
CA ALA A 140 0.91 2.45 -8.03
C ALA A 140 2.05 1.92 -7.15
N GLY A 141 2.97 1.18 -7.73
CA GLY A 141 4.11 0.62 -7.01
C GLY A 141 5.05 1.70 -6.48
N MET A 142 5.51 2.58 -7.36
CA MET A 142 6.42 3.67 -7.01
C MET A 142 6.15 4.93 -7.85
N GLY A 143 6.00 6.07 -7.18
CA GLY A 143 5.75 7.33 -7.86
C GLY A 143 4.33 7.41 -8.42
N GLY A 144 4.17 7.29 -9.72
CA GLY A 144 2.91 7.34 -10.44
C GLY A 144 3.10 7.61 -11.94
N ARG A 145 3.73 8.72 -12.33
CA ARG A 145 3.88 9.17 -13.73
C ARG A 145 4.47 8.11 -14.65
N PHE A 146 5.53 7.44 -14.20
CA PHE A 146 6.25 6.41 -14.94
C PHE A 146 6.06 5.02 -14.32
N ASP A 147 5.09 4.88 -13.42
CA ASP A 147 4.75 3.60 -12.84
C ASP A 147 4.04 2.73 -13.88
N SER A 148 4.40 1.46 -13.99
CA SER A 148 3.82 0.54 -14.97
C SER A 148 2.30 0.42 -14.88
N THR A 149 1.71 0.73 -13.72
CA THR A 149 0.27 0.78 -13.55
C THR A 149 -0.40 1.98 -14.24
N ASN A 150 0.36 3.01 -14.65
CA ASN A 150 -0.21 4.26 -15.19
C ASN A 150 -0.54 4.19 -16.71
N VAL A 151 -1.04 3.06 -17.17
CA VAL A 151 -1.27 2.75 -18.59
C VAL A 151 -2.74 2.83 -19.01
N MET A 152 -3.67 3.02 -18.08
CA MET A 152 -5.10 3.21 -18.39
C MET A 152 -5.33 4.57 -19.04
N GLU A 153 -6.26 4.63 -20.00
CA GLU A 153 -6.68 5.89 -20.63
C GLU A 153 -7.49 6.75 -19.68
N GLN A 154 -8.36 6.13 -18.89
CA GLN A 154 -9.23 6.82 -17.94
C GLN A 154 -9.18 6.14 -16.57
N SER A 155 -9.18 6.94 -15.52
CA SER A 155 -9.29 6.48 -14.13
C SER A 155 -9.74 7.62 -13.22
N ILE A 156 -10.34 7.28 -12.07
CA ILE A 156 -10.42 8.19 -10.92
C ILE A 156 -9.10 8.10 -10.18
N SER A 157 -8.42 9.22 -10.04
CA SER A 157 -7.11 9.29 -9.37
C SER A 157 -7.28 9.61 -7.89
N VAL A 158 -6.59 8.86 -7.02
CA VAL A 158 -6.60 9.10 -5.57
C VAL A 158 -5.17 9.29 -5.07
N ILE A 159 -4.91 10.39 -4.34
CA ILE A 159 -3.60 10.67 -3.73
C ILE A 159 -3.79 10.87 -2.22
N PRO A 160 -3.62 9.80 -1.39
CA PRO A 160 -3.85 9.87 0.05
C PRO A 160 -2.89 10.80 0.78
N SER A 161 -1.59 10.72 0.49
CA SER A 161 -0.56 11.52 1.13
C SER A 161 0.67 11.68 0.25
N ILE A 162 1.43 12.76 0.49
CA ILE A 162 2.76 12.98 -0.10
C ILE A 162 3.72 13.37 1.02
N SER A 163 4.83 12.65 1.12
CA SER A 163 5.96 12.94 2.00
C SER A 163 7.26 12.47 1.34
N ILE A 164 8.39 12.79 1.95
CA ILE A 164 9.71 12.34 1.47
C ILE A 164 9.80 10.81 1.59
N ASP A 165 10.01 10.16 0.48
CA ASP A 165 10.33 8.73 0.36
C ASP A 165 10.86 8.43 -1.05
N HIS A 166 11.56 7.30 -1.23
CA HIS A 166 12.13 6.87 -2.51
C HIS A 166 12.96 7.94 -3.23
N THR A 167 13.74 8.73 -2.47
CA THR A 167 14.47 9.91 -2.97
C THR A 167 15.44 9.60 -4.10
N ASN A 168 16.01 8.40 -4.13
CA ASN A 168 16.90 7.93 -5.21
C ASN A 168 16.21 7.84 -6.58
N PHE A 169 14.87 7.72 -6.61
CA PHE A 169 14.09 7.56 -7.85
C PHE A 169 13.16 8.75 -8.12
N LEU A 170 12.54 9.30 -7.08
CA LEU A 170 11.52 10.34 -7.20
C LEU A 170 12.06 11.75 -6.98
N GLY A 171 13.35 11.85 -6.60
CA GLY A 171 13.98 13.12 -6.21
C GLY A 171 13.81 13.44 -4.71
N ASP A 172 14.55 14.44 -4.28
CA ASP A 172 14.83 14.77 -2.89
C ASP A 172 13.93 15.87 -2.31
N THR A 173 12.95 16.36 -3.08
CA THR A 173 12.01 17.39 -2.63
C THR A 173 10.55 16.93 -2.75
N ILE A 174 9.69 17.54 -1.93
CA ILE A 174 8.24 17.27 -1.96
C ILE A 174 7.66 17.59 -3.34
N GLU A 175 8.13 18.63 -4.01
CA GLU A 175 7.66 19.05 -5.33
C GLU A 175 7.96 17.99 -6.39
N LYS A 176 9.20 17.44 -6.43
CA LYS A 176 9.59 16.37 -7.36
C LYS A 176 8.75 15.11 -7.14
N ILE A 177 8.62 14.70 -5.87
CA ILE A 177 7.80 13.54 -5.49
C ILE A 177 6.33 13.75 -5.90
N SER A 178 5.81 14.96 -5.68
CA SER A 178 4.44 15.34 -6.06
C SER A 178 4.23 15.28 -7.57
N TRP A 179 5.20 15.75 -8.35
CA TRP A 179 5.16 15.71 -9.81
C TRP A 179 5.06 14.26 -10.34
N HIS A 180 5.82 13.34 -9.73
CA HIS A 180 5.71 11.93 -10.07
C HIS A 180 4.34 11.34 -9.71
N LYS A 181 3.86 11.59 -8.47
CA LYS A 181 2.60 11.01 -8.00
C LYS A 181 1.39 11.58 -8.74
N ALA A 182 1.35 12.89 -8.97
CA ALA A 182 0.30 13.54 -9.73
C ALA A 182 0.26 13.14 -11.22
N GLY A 183 1.28 12.44 -11.71
CA GLY A 183 1.31 11.91 -13.07
C GLY A 183 0.25 10.84 -13.37
N ILE A 184 -0.48 10.32 -12.37
CA ILE A 184 -1.62 9.43 -12.58
C ILE A 184 -2.91 10.17 -12.98
N ILE A 185 -2.93 11.50 -12.88
CA ILE A 185 -4.11 12.32 -13.19
C ILE A 185 -4.38 12.27 -14.69
N LYS A 186 -5.56 11.80 -15.08
CA LYS A 186 -5.97 11.68 -16.48
C LYS A 186 -6.74 12.92 -16.94
N LYS A 187 -6.75 13.14 -18.25
CA LYS A 187 -7.45 14.29 -18.86
C LYS A 187 -8.95 14.21 -18.59
N ASN A 188 -9.56 15.34 -18.17
CA ASN A 188 -10.98 15.46 -17.84
C ASN A 188 -11.48 14.46 -16.78
N SER A 189 -10.59 13.97 -15.93
CA SER A 189 -10.91 12.97 -14.91
C SER A 189 -11.24 13.60 -13.53
N LYS A 190 -11.51 12.76 -12.55
CA LYS A 190 -11.67 13.15 -11.15
C LYS A 190 -10.40 12.84 -10.37
N LEU A 191 -10.00 13.80 -9.54
CA LEU A 191 -8.85 13.68 -8.63
C LEU A 191 -9.31 13.86 -7.20
N ILE A 192 -9.08 12.84 -6.36
CA ILE A 192 -9.40 12.86 -4.94
C ILE A 192 -8.09 12.94 -4.16
N ILE A 193 -7.94 13.92 -3.28
CA ILE A 193 -6.71 14.12 -2.51
C ILE A 193 -6.98 14.18 -1.01
N GLY A 194 -6.06 13.60 -0.25
CA GLY A 194 -5.99 13.73 1.19
C GLY A 194 -5.42 15.08 1.64
N ALA A 195 -5.09 15.19 2.91
CA ALA A 195 -4.39 16.35 3.45
C ALA A 195 -2.94 16.35 2.97
N LEU A 196 -2.62 17.22 2.01
CA LEU A 196 -1.28 17.35 1.44
C LEU A 196 -0.55 18.58 2.01
N PRO A 197 0.79 18.53 2.19
CA PRO A 197 1.59 19.74 2.43
C PRO A 197 1.36 20.78 1.33
N GLU A 198 1.50 22.06 1.65
CA GLU A 198 1.20 23.17 0.74
C GLU A 198 2.03 23.08 -0.55
N SER A 199 3.32 22.78 -0.47
CA SER A 199 4.19 22.61 -1.64
C SER A 199 3.72 21.46 -2.54
N ALA A 200 3.32 20.32 -1.96
CA ALA A 200 2.76 19.20 -2.69
C ALA A 200 1.43 19.56 -3.37
N ARG A 201 0.54 20.22 -2.63
CA ARG A 201 -0.77 20.65 -3.11
C ARG A 201 -0.65 21.57 -4.32
N ASN A 202 0.28 22.52 -4.29
CA ASN A 202 0.49 23.46 -5.39
C ASN A 202 0.88 22.72 -6.68
N VAL A 203 1.78 21.74 -6.62
CA VAL A 203 2.17 20.93 -7.79
C VAL A 203 0.99 20.07 -8.28
N VAL A 204 0.28 19.41 -7.38
CA VAL A 204 -0.88 18.56 -7.71
C VAL A 204 -1.98 19.40 -8.38
N TYR A 205 -2.25 20.60 -7.87
CA TYR A 205 -3.23 21.52 -8.43
C TYR A 205 -2.83 22.01 -9.81
N GLN A 206 -1.56 22.34 -10.02
CA GLN A 206 -1.06 22.73 -11.34
C GLN A 206 -1.32 21.62 -12.37
N ILE A 207 -0.91 20.38 -12.07
CA ILE A 207 -1.10 19.24 -12.97
C ILE A 207 -2.59 18.96 -13.22
N ALA A 208 -3.42 19.03 -12.17
CA ALA A 208 -4.86 18.84 -12.32
C ALA A 208 -5.49 19.87 -13.24
N ARG A 209 -5.07 21.15 -13.18
CA ARG A 209 -5.53 22.20 -14.12
C ARG A 209 -5.08 21.92 -15.55
N GLU A 210 -3.82 21.51 -15.75
CA GLU A 210 -3.28 21.12 -17.07
C GLU A 210 -4.06 19.94 -17.68
N GLN A 211 -4.52 19.00 -16.84
CA GLN A 211 -5.33 17.87 -17.24
C GLN A 211 -6.85 18.17 -17.27
N HIS A 212 -7.29 19.37 -16.92
CA HIS A 212 -8.70 19.70 -16.74
C HIS A 212 -9.43 18.75 -15.78
N ALA A 213 -8.74 18.23 -14.77
CA ALA A 213 -9.28 17.30 -13.81
C ALA A 213 -10.07 18.03 -12.70
N HIS A 214 -11.18 17.43 -12.28
CA HIS A 214 -11.98 17.95 -11.16
C HIS A 214 -11.36 17.51 -9.81
N ILE A 215 -10.99 18.50 -8.98
CA ILE A 215 -10.33 18.25 -7.69
C ILE A 215 -11.38 18.12 -6.58
N ILE A 216 -11.28 17.04 -5.81
CA ILE A 216 -12.11 16.72 -4.66
C ILE A 216 -11.16 16.54 -3.46
N GLU A 217 -11.14 17.48 -2.53
CA GLU A 217 -10.10 17.59 -1.49
C GLU A 217 -10.68 17.38 -0.10
N LEU A 218 -10.00 16.55 0.68
CA LEU A 218 -10.28 16.37 2.11
C LEU A 218 -10.11 17.69 2.88
N GLY A 219 -11.10 18.04 3.69
CA GLY A 219 -11.16 19.30 4.42
C GLY A 219 -11.76 20.47 3.65
N LYS A 220 -12.07 20.29 2.34
CA LYS A 220 -12.75 21.29 1.50
C LYS A 220 -14.04 20.79 0.89
N THR A 221 -13.96 19.71 0.09
CA THR A 221 -15.12 19.14 -0.62
C THR A 221 -15.80 18.08 0.24
N PHE A 222 -15.03 17.31 0.96
CA PHE A 222 -15.50 16.32 1.92
C PHE A 222 -14.68 16.39 3.21
N SER A 223 -15.20 15.87 4.30
CA SER A 223 -14.49 15.85 5.56
C SER A 223 -14.76 14.56 6.34
N ILE A 224 -13.86 14.25 7.26
CA ILE A 224 -14.01 13.24 8.29
C ILE A 224 -13.65 13.89 9.62
N GLN A 225 -14.58 13.90 10.58
CA GLN A 225 -14.34 14.41 11.93
C GLN A 225 -14.80 13.35 12.91
N GLU A 226 -13.91 12.95 13.80
CA GLU A 226 -14.15 11.79 14.65
C GLU A 226 -14.59 10.57 13.82
N ASN A 227 -15.84 10.17 13.91
CA ASN A 227 -16.40 9.02 13.20
C ASN A 227 -17.52 9.42 12.21
N MET A 228 -17.53 10.68 11.76
CA MET A 228 -18.55 11.21 10.85
C MET A 228 -17.92 11.72 9.57
N TYR A 229 -18.33 11.10 8.45
CA TYR A 229 -17.98 11.55 7.09
C TYR A 229 -19.06 12.47 6.55
N THR A 230 -18.65 13.55 5.87
CA THR A 230 -19.55 14.47 5.18
C THR A 230 -19.04 14.83 3.78
N CYS A 231 -19.95 14.86 2.80
CA CYS A 231 -19.68 15.34 1.44
C CYS A 231 -20.98 15.93 0.85
N GLY A 232 -21.08 17.24 0.74
CA GLY A 232 -22.32 17.90 0.36
C GLY A 232 -23.48 17.52 1.28
N ARG A 233 -24.51 16.84 0.72
CA ARG A 233 -25.66 16.34 1.49
C ARG A 233 -25.48 14.92 2.02
N THR A 234 -24.42 14.24 1.64
CA THR A 234 -24.14 12.87 2.09
C THR A 234 -23.47 12.90 3.46
N ILE A 235 -24.08 12.23 4.44
CA ILE A 235 -23.55 12.12 5.80
C ILE A 235 -23.58 10.64 6.21
N PHE A 236 -22.42 10.13 6.64
CA PHE A 236 -22.28 8.82 7.24
C PHE A 236 -21.69 9.00 8.64
N GLU A 237 -22.44 8.60 9.66
CA GLU A 237 -22.07 8.68 11.08
C GLU A 237 -21.72 7.29 11.62
N ASP A 238 -21.14 7.25 12.82
CA ASP A 238 -20.77 6.02 13.54
C ASP A 238 -19.82 5.13 12.74
N LEU A 239 -18.86 5.72 12.05
CA LEU A 239 -17.85 5.02 11.28
C LEU A 239 -16.68 4.60 12.17
N HIS A 240 -16.62 3.33 12.55
CA HIS A 240 -15.59 2.76 13.41
C HIS A 240 -14.73 1.78 12.62
N PRO A 241 -13.65 2.25 11.98
CA PRO A 241 -12.77 1.38 11.20
C PRO A 241 -12.06 0.38 12.12
N HIS A 242 -11.88 -0.85 11.60
CA HIS A 242 -11.07 -1.88 12.27
C HIS A 242 -9.58 -1.53 12.30
N MET A 243 -9.07 -0.95 11.21
CA MET A 243 -7.69 -0.51 11.13
C MET A 243 -7.43 0.66 12.08
N LEU A 244 -6.40 0.53 12.91
CA LEU A 244 -6.08 1.48 13.99
C LEU A 244 -5.32 2.71 13.46
N GLY A 245 -5.57 3.85 14.10
CA GLY A 245 -4.87 5.12 13.86
C GLY A 245 -5.72 6.17 13.14
N LYS A 246 -5.55 7.45 13.50
CA LYS A 246 -6.30 8.58 12.93
C LYS A 246 -6.11 8.72 11.41
N HIS A 247 -4.93 8.39 10.89
CA HIS A 247 -4.66 8.39 9.46
C HIS A 247 -5.57 7.41 8.68
N GLN A 248 -6.07 6.36 9.32
CA GLN A 248 -7.01 5.43 8.69
C GLN A 248 -8.39 6.05 8.47
N LEU A 249 -8.81 7.01 9.30
CA LEU A 249 -10.03 7.77 9.05
C LEU A 249 -9.93 8.55 7.73
N SER A 250 -8.77 9.15 7.45
CA SER A 250 -8.54 9.84 6.17
C SER A 250 -8.55 8.86 4.99
N ASN A 251 -7.88 7.71 5.10
CA ASN A 251 -7.89 6.68 4.05
C ASN A 251 -9.31 6.15 3.78
N MET A 252 -10.09 5.92 4.84
CA MET A 252 -11.51 5.54 4.76
C MET A 252 -12.34 6.61 4.03
N ALA A 253 -12.18 7.88 4.39
CA ALA A 253 -12.91 8.99 3.78
C ALA A 253 -12.59 9.13 2.28
N LEU A 254 -11.32 8.95 1.90
CA LEU A 254 -10.89 8.92 0.49
C LEU A 254 -11.55 7.78 -0.28
N ALA A 255 -11.61 6.58 0.30
CA ALA A 255 -12.25 5.41 -0.31
C ALA A 255 -13.76 5.61 -0.48
N ILE A 256 -14.46 6.12 0.52
CA ILE A 256 -15.89 6.47 0.45
C ILE A 256 -16.13 7.48 -0.67
N THR A 257 -15.32 8.55 -0.70
CA THR A 257 -15.43 9.58 -1.74
C THR A 257 -15.18 9.01 -3.13
N ALA A 258 -14.19 8.15 -3.30
CA ALA A 258 -13.85 7.54 -4.59
C ALA A 258 -14.99 6.66 -5.13
N LEU A 259 -15.68 5.90 -4.27
CA LEU A 259 -16.86 5.13 -4.68
C LEU A 259 -18.06 6.02 -5.01
N ILE A 260 -18.32 7.07 -4.25
CA ILE A 260 -19.37 8.05 -4.59
C ILE A 260 -19.09 8.63 -5.98
N GLU A 261 -17.84 9.03 -6.23
CA GLU A 261 -17.43 9.64 -7.49
C GLU A 261 -17.39 8.65 -8.67
N SER A 262 -17.31 7.36 -8.41
CA SER A 262 -17.48 6.30 -9.43
C SER A 262 -18.96 6.02 -9.75
N GLY A 263 -19.90 6.68 -9.06
CA GLY A 263 -21.34 6.54 -9.29
C GLY A 263 -22.01 5.45 -8.45
N VAL A 264 -21.31 4.87 -7.47
CA VAL A 264 -21.87 3.84 -6.59
C VAL A 264 -22.81 4.48 -5.55
N PRO A 265 -24.08 4.04 -5.47
CA PRO A 265 -25.02 4.54 -4.47
C PRO A 265 -24.73 3.89 -3.11
N LEU A 266 -23.99 4.57 -2.25
CA LEU A 266 -23.63 4.06 -0.93
C LEU A 266 -24.78 4.16 0.06
N LYS A 267 -24.97 3.10 0.87
CA LYS A 267 -25.98 3.03 1.94
C LYS A 267 -25.31 3.08 3.31
N LYS A 268 -25.81 3.94 4.22
CA LYS A 268 -25.20 4.21 5.54
C LYS A 268 -24.84 2.93 6.32
N HIS A 269 -25.80 2.02 6.52
CA HIS A 269 -25.55 0.79 7.29
C HIS A 269 -24.53 -0.15 6.63
N ILE A 270 -24.47 -0.17 5.30
CA ILE A 270 -23.49 -0.96 4.55
C ILE A 270 -22.10 -0.35 4.71
N VAL A 271 -21.96 0.98 4.61
CA VAL A 271 -20.69 1.69 4.86
C VAL A 271 -20.20 1.40 6.28
N GLN A 272 -21.09 1.49 7.28
CA GLN A 272 -20.74 1.19 8.68
C GLN A 272 -20.22 -0.23 8.88
N ASN A 273 -20.80 -1.23 8.20
CA ASN A 273 -20.32 -2.61 8.24
C ASN A 273 -18.98 -2.77 7.50
N ALA A 274 -18.87 -2.22 6.29
CA ALA A 274 -17.67 -2.32 5.48
C ALA A 274 -16.42 -1.79 6.19
N VAL A 275 -16.52 -0.63 6.86
CA VAL A 275 -15.35 -0.04 7.53
C VAL A 275 -14.89 -0.87 8.74
N LYS A 276 -15.79 -1.63 9.37
CA LYS A 276 -15.45 -2.56 10.46
C LYS A 276 -14.75 -3.83 9.98
N THR A 277 -14.93 -4.20 8.71
CA THR A 277 -14.33 -5.42 8.13
C THR A 277 -13.06 -5.13 7.30
N ALA A 278 -12.84 -3.86 6.94
CA ALA A 278 -11.65 -3.47 6.20
C ALA A 278 -10.38 -3.77 7.00
N ASN A 279 -9.49 -4.56 6.41
CA ASN A 279 -8.23 -4.96 7.03
C ASN A 279 -7.10 -4.96 6.00
N LEU A 280 -5.88 -4.70 6.46
CA LEU A 280 -4.67 -4.78 5.65
C LEU A 280 -3.54 -5.35 6.49
N LEU A 281 -2.93 -6.41 6.02
CA LEU A 281 -1.80 -7.05 6.69
C LEU A 281 -0.64 -6.04 6.88
N GLY A 282 -0.01 -6.10 8.05
CA GLY A 282 1.11 -5.22 8.38
C GLY A 282 0.73 -3.74 8.58
N ARG A 283 -0.51 -3.43 8.97
CA ARG A 283 -0.95 -2.08 9.35
C ARG A 283 -1.61 -2.11 10.73
N MET A 284 -0.82 -1.99 11.78
CA MET A 284 -1.23 -2.22 13.17
C MET A 284 -2.07 -3.49 13.31
N GLU A 285 -1.66 -4.49 12.55
CA GLU A 285 -2.33 -5.77 12.48
C GLU A 285 -2.09 -6.57 13.76
N ARG A 286 -3.16 -6.97 14.42
CA ARG A 286 -3.07 -7.81 15.59
C ARG A 286 -2.87 -9.27 15.17
N VAL A 287 -1.67 -9.80 15.43
CA VAL A 287 -1.30 -11.19 15.08
C VAL A 287 -1.42 -12.16 16.27
N ASP A 288 -1.40 -11.63 17.51
CA ASP A 288 -1.61 -12.39 18.75
C ASP A 288 -2.23 -11.47 19.82
N GLU A 289 -2.52 -11.97 21.01
CA GLU A 289 -3.26 -11.22 22.07
C GLU A 289 -2.68 -9.82 22.34
N ASN A 290 -1.34 -9.70 22.36
CA ASN A 290 -0.63 -8.44 22.64
C ASN A 290 0.50 -8.16 21.63
N VAL A 291 0.41 -8.71 20.41
CA VAL A 291 1.42 -8.57 19.35
C VAL A 291 0.82 -7.93 18.13
N TYR A 292 1.45 -6.86 17.65
CA TYR A 292 1.02 -6.10 16.49
C TYR A 292 2.15 -5.99 15.46
N PHE A 293 1.79 -6.12 14.19
CA PHE A 293 2.69 -5.91 13.06
C PHE A 293 2.35 -4.59 12.37
N ASP A 294 3.36 -3.74 12.18
CA ASP A 294 3.19 -2.48 11.47
C ASP A 294 4.37 -2.18 10.54
N GLY A 295 4.10 -2.05 9.26
CA GLY A 295 5.09 -1.80 8.20
C GLY A 295 5.58 -0.34 8.10
N ALA A 296 5.52 0.46 9.14
CA ALA A 296 6.07 1.82 9.15
C ALA A 296 7.59 1.77 8.87
N HIS A 297 8.03 2.57 7.87
CA HIS A 297 9.39 2.51 7.35
C HIS A 297 9.92 3.84 6.80
N ASN A 298 9.17 4.93 6.96
CA ASN A 298 9.57 6.30 6.64
C ASN A 298 9.07 7.25 7.71
N ASP A 299 9.57 8.49 7.70
CA ASP A 299 9.33 9.47 8.77
C ASP A 299 7.84 9.66 9.07
N ALA A 300 7.04 9.90 8.05
CA ALA A 300 5.61 10.14 8.21
C ALA A 300 4.85 8.90 8.73
N SER A 301 5.25 7.69 8.32
CA SER A 301 4.62 6.46 8.81
C SER A 301 5.01 6.14 10.25
N ILE A 302 6.25 6.43 10.66
CA ILE A 302 6.69 6.30 12.04
C ILE A 302 5.99 7.31 12.95
N ASP A 303 5.81 8.56 12.49
CA ASP A 303 5.05 9.56 13.25
C ASP A 303 3.59 9.09 13.47
N ALA A 304 2.95 8.56 12.43
CA ALA A 304 1.60 8.00 12.53
C ALA A 304 1.52 6.77 13.47
N LEU A 305 2.53 5.90 13.43
CA LEU A 305 2.64 4.75 14.36
C LEU A 305 2.74 5.21 15.81
N VAL A 306 3.65 6.16 16.10
CA VAL A 306 3.85 6.70 17.46
C VAL A 306 2.57 7.39 17.98
N GLU A 307 1.86 8.14 17.14
CA GLU A 307 0.57 8.74 17.50
C GLU A 307 -0.47 7.65 17.80
N THR A 308 -0.56 6.64 16.93
CA THR A 308 -1.49 5.50 17.14
C THR A 308 -1.22 4.77 18.45
N ILE A 309 0.06 4.52 18.77
CA ILE A 309 0.43 3.87 20.04
C ILE A 309 -0.03 4.68 21.25
N LYS A 310 0.17 5.99 21.23
CA LYS A 310 -0.26 6.88 22.33
C LYS A 310 -1.78 6.88 22.53
N ASP A 311 -2.51 6.85 21.42
CA ASP A 311 -3.98 6.88 21.45
C ASP A 311 -4.59 5.52 21.86
N VAL A 312 -4.06 4.42 21.32
CA VAL A 312 -4.64 3.08 21.48
C VAL A 312 -4.14 2.35 22.72
N PHE A 313 -2.87 2.60 23.11
CA PHE A 313 -2.21 1.90 24.21
C PHE A 313 -1.74 2.86 25.33
N PRO A 314 -2.58 3.77 25.82
CA PRO A 314 -2.18 4.65 26.91
C PRO A 314 -1.77 3.80 28.13
N ASN A 315 -0.64 4.14 28.75
CA ASN A 315 -0.12 3.48 29.96
C ASN A 315 0.26 1.99 29.78
N LYS A 316 0.51 1.51 28.55
CA LYS A 316 1.09 0.19 28.29
C LYS A 316 2.60 0.27 28.15
N ASN A 317 3.29 -0.83 28.48
CA ASN A 317 4.69 -1.01 28.18
C ASN A 317 4.84 -1.45 26.72
N ILE A 318 5.53 -0.69 25.91
CA ILE A 318 5.70 -0.97 24.49
C ILE A 318 7.08 -1.57 24.23
N HIS A 319 7.09 -2.80 23.76
CA HIS A 319 8.30 -3.53 23.40
C HIS A 319 8.41 -3.57 21.88
N PHE A 320 9.43 -2.93 21.32
CA PHE A 320 9.65 -2.92 19.89
C PHE A 320 10.57 -4.04 19.44
N ILE A 321 10.18 -4.76 18.37
CA ILE A 321 11.03 -5.64 17.58
C ILE A 321 11.24 -4.97 16.23
N VAL A 322 12.50 -4.64 15.89
CA VAL A 322 12.78 -3.70 14.81
C VAL A 322 13.78 -4.27 13.82
N GLY A 323 13.41 -4.23 12.53
CA GLY A 323 14.28 -4.48 11.38
C GLY A 323 14.07 -3.39 10.32
N ILE A 324 15.14 -2.68 9.92
CA ILE A 324 15.07 -1.50 9.04
C ILE A 324 15.97 -1.71 7.81
N LEU A 325 15.60 -1.11 6.68
CA LEU A 325 16.44 -1.07 5.48
C LEU A 325 17.43 0.10 5.56
N ARG A 326 18.65 -0.08 4.99
CA ARG A 326 19.76 0.88 5.06
C ARG A 326 19.51 2.21 4.32
N ASP A 327 18.57 2.23 3.39
CA ASP A 327 18.19 3.41 2.61
C ASP A 327 17.15 4.31 3.30
N LYS A 328 16.74 3.97 4.52
CA LYS A 328 15.79 4.74 5.32
C LYS A 328 16.49 5.60 6.38
N ASP A 329 15.86 6.69 6.81
CA ASP A 329 16.35 7.50 7.93
C ASP A 329 16.10 6.77 9.27
N TYR A 330 16.89 5.73 9.51
CA TYR A 330 16.77 4.91 10.72
C TYR A 330 17.07 5.73 12.00
N ILE A 331 17.82 6.80 11.91
CA ILE A 331 18.10 7.69 13.07
C ILE A 331 16.80 8.39 13.49
N TYR A 332 16.12 9.03 12.54
CA TYR A 332 14.82 9.66 12.80
C TYR A 332 13.84 8.65 13.37
N MET A 333 13.72 7.48 12.74
CA MET A 333 12.81 6.42 13.16
C MET A 333 13.09 5.99 14.62
N LEU A 334 14.35 5.74 14.99
CA LEU A 334 14.72 5.38 16.35
C LEU A 334 14.34 6.49 17.35
N ARG A 335 14.68 7.77 17.07
CA ARG A 335 14.34 8.90 17.95
C ARG A 335 12.85 9.07 18.19
N LYS A 336 12.01 8.69 17.23
CA LYS A 336 10.56 8.74 17.39
C LYS A 336 10.04 7.56 18.21
N LEU A 337 10.49 6.34 17.93
CA LEU A 337 10.10 5.14 18.66
C LEU A 337 10.55 5.19 20.13
N GLU A 338 11.75 5.72 20.44
CA GLU A 338 12.27 5.90 21.79
C GLU A 338 11.35 6.69 22.72
N LYS A 339 10.50 7.58 22.16
CA LYS A 339 9.57 8.41 22.96
C LYS A 339 8.42 7.63 23.59
N VAL A 340 8.16 6.41 23.11
CA VAL A 340 7.06 5.56 23.56
C VAL A 340 7.51 4.14 23.93
N ALA A 341 8.76 3.83 23.74
CA ALA A 341 9.33 2.50 24.01
C ALA A 341 9.55 2.24 25.50
N SER A 342 9.34 1.01 25.92
CA SER A 342 9.83 0.43 27.15
C SER A 342 11.06 -0.44 26.91
N SER A 343 11.23 -1.02 25.72
CA SER A 343 12.44 -1.73 25.33
C SER A 343 12.53 -1.93 23.82
N PHE A 344 13.73 -2.25 23.34
CA PHE A 344 14.01 -2.59 21.95
C PHE A 344 14.66 -3.96 21.79
N GLN A 345 14.26 -4.67 20.74
CA GLN A 345 14.92 -5.87 20.23
C GLN A 345 15.22 -5.63 18.75
N PHE A 346 16.50 -5.51 18.39
CA PHE A 346 16.94 -5.34 17.00
C PHE A 346 17.27 -6.70 16.40
N VAL A 347 16.77 -6.95 15.18
CA VAL A 347 16.85 -8.26 14.55
C VAL A 347 17.45 -8.15 13.15
N ASN A 348 18.34 -9.09 12.80
CA ASN A 348 18.77 -9.26 11.42
C ASN A 348 17.69 -10.03 10.63
N PHE A 349 17.49 -9.67 9.38
CA PHE A 349 16.60 -10.36 8.47
C PHE A 349 17.20 -10.45 7.06
N HIS A 350 16.70 -11.37 6.24
CA HIS A 350 17.27 -11.67 4.94
C HIS A 350 16.74 -10.70 3.87
N HIS A 351 17.50 -9.66 3.61
CA HIS A 351 17.26 -8.74 2.50
C HIS A 351 18.56 -8.01 2.15
N GLU A 352 18.87 -7.85 0.86
CA GLU A 352 20.12 -7.20 0.41
C GLU A 352 20.35 -5.78 0.98
N ARG A 353 19.25 -5.06 1.21
CA ARG A 353 19.25 -3.71 1.81
C ARG A 353 19.05 -3.70 3.32
N ALA A 354 18.99 -4.85 3.99
CA ALA A 354 18.81 -4.87 5.44
C ALA A 354 19.96 -4.13 6.14
N LEU A 355 19.61 -3.28 7.12
CA LEU A 355 20.59 -2.65 7.99
C LEU A 355 20.94 -3.64 9.12
N PRO A 356 22.23 -3.90 9.41
CA PRO A 356 22.59 -4.79 10.49
C PRO A 356 22.01 -4.35 11.83
N ALA A 357 21.44 -5.29 12.60
CA ALA A 357 20.84 -5.02 13.91
C ALA A 357 21.84 -4.38 14.91
N SER A 358 23.13 -4.70 14.79
CA SER A 358 24.20 -4.08 15.59
C SER A 358 24.35 -2.58 15.34
N VAL A 359 24.05 -2.10 14.13
CA VAL A 359 24.06 -0.65 13.81
C VAL A 359 22.90 0.04 14.50
N LEU A 360 21.68 -0.53 14.41
CA LEU A 360 20.52 -0.01 15.13
C LEU A 360 20.75 0.04 16.64
N TYR A 361 21.29 -1.05 17.21
CA TYR A 361 21.66 -1.12 18.63
C TYR A 361 22.62 -0.01 19.04
N LYS A 362 23.68 0.24 18.25
CA LYS A 362 24.68 1.26 18.51
C LYS A 362 24.09 2.68 18.52
N HIS A 363 23.13 2.96 17.63
CA HIS A 363 22.54 4.27 17.47
C HIS A 363 21.29 4.51 18.34
N CYS A 364 20.68 3.46 18.88
CA CYS A 364 19.57 3.60 19.83
C CYS A 364 20.07 4.13 21.16
N MET A 365 19.38 5.16 21.72
CA MET A 365 19.72 5.79 23.00
C MET A 365 18.95 5.19 24.19
N HIS A 366 18.01 4.29 23.94
CA HIS A 366 17.26 3.64 25.01
C HIS A 366 18.15 2.66 25.77
N ASP A 367 18.03 2.61 27.12
CA ASP A 367 18.86 1.72 27.97
C ASP A 367 18.46 0.26 27.81
N GLU A 368 17.16 -0.02 27.82
CA GLU A 368 16.62 -1.36 27.67
C GLU A 368 16.58 -1.77 26.19
N LYS A 369 17.67 -2.36 25.70
CA LYS A 369 17.82 -2.79 24.30
C LYS A 369 18.68 -4.03 24.17
N ARG A 370 18.38 -4.84 23.17
CA ARG A 370 19.16 -6.05 22.83
C ARG A 370 19.23 -6.29 21.33
N VAL A 371 20.22 -7.08 20.92
CA VAL A 371 20.33 -7.63 19.56
C VAL A 371 19.97 -9.09 19.58
N THR A 372 19.17 -9.50 18.64
CA THR A 372 18.86 -10.90 18.34
C THR A 372 19.49 -11.26 17.01
N LYS A 373 20.26 -12.33 16.95
CA LYS A 373 21.06 -12.67 15.77
C LYS A 373 20.19 -13.19 14.62
N ASP A 374 19.18 -13.96 14.95
CA ASP A 374 18.31 -14.62 13.99
C ASP A 374 16.83 -14.36 14.31
N ILE A 375 16.04 -14.26 13.26
CA ILE A 375 14.59 -14.10 13.35
C ILE A 375 13.92 -15.29 14.06
N ASP A 376 14.51 -16.48 13.98
CA ASP A 376 14.03 -17.71 14.65
C ASP A 376 14.17 -17.67 16.19
N GLU A 377 14.97 -16.74 16.71
CA GLU A 377 15.12 -16.53 18.17
C GLU A 377 14.01 -15.62 18.75
N ILE A 378 13.09 -15.12 17.91
CA ILE A 378 11.99 -14.25 18.36
C ILE A 378 10.91 -15.09 19.02
N HIS A 379 10.61 -14.79 20.27
CA HIS A 379 9.54 -15.41 21.03
C HIS A 379 8.57 -14.35 21.54
N PHE A 380 7.30 -14.48 21.21
CA PHE A 380 6.23 -13.52 21.58
C PHE A 380 5.56 -13.83 22.92
N LYS A 381 5.94 -14.92 23.62
CA LYS A 381 5.29 -15.31 24.88
C LYS A 381 5.42 -14.22 25.95
N ASN A 382 4.39 -13.41 26.06
CA ASN A 382 4.26 -12.44 27.13
C ASN A 382 2.82 -12.46 27.68
N ASN A 383 2.62 -13.20 28.79
CA ASN A 383 1.33 -13.35 29.43
C ASN A 383 0.90 -12.09 30.22
N ASN A 384 1.68 -11.02 30.17
CA ASN A 384 1.35 -9.78 30.89
C ASN A 384 0.54 -8.83 30.01
N LYS A 385 -0.74 -8.67 30.33
CA LYS A 385 -1.67 -7.75 29.61
C LYS A 385 -1.25 -6.28 29.60
N SER A 386 -0.27 -5.90 30.43
CA SER A 386 0.28 -4.53 30.43
C SER A 386 1.35 -4.32 29.35
N ASN A 387 1.84 -5.38 28.72
CA ASN A 387 2.89 -5.33 27.71
C ASN A 387 2.29 -5.50 26.31
N ILE A 388 2.71 -4.63 25.40
CA ILE A 388 2.37 -4.70 23.97
C ILE A 388 3.67 -4.85 23.18
N THR A 389 3.73 -5.81 22.30
CA THR A 389 4.86 -6.02 21.38
C THR A 389 4.48 -5.47 20.01
N ILE A 390 5.33 -4.60 19.44
CA ILE A 390 5.14 -4.04 18.10
C ILE A 390 6.34 -4.41 17.24
N VAL A 391 6.09 -5.15 16.17
CA VAL A 391 7.08 -5.49 15.14
C VAL A 391 6.99 -4.46 14.03
N THR A 392 8.11 -3.78 13.73
CA THR A 392 8.08 -2.64 12.79
C THR A 392 9.44 -2.36 12.11
N GLY A 393 9.45 -1.40 11.19
CA GLY A 393 10.63 -0.84 10.51
C GLY A 393 10.76 -1.25 9.04
N SER A 394 10.15 -2.34 8.60
CA SER A 394 10.12 -2.76 7.19
C SER A 394 9.03 -3.79 6.93
N LEU A 395 8.31 -3.66 5.82
CA LEU A 395 7.40 -4.71 5.36
C LEU A 395 8.14 -6.01 5.03
N TYR A 396 9.35 -5.95 4.47
CA TYR A 396 10.16 -7.16 4.19
C TYR A 396 10.49 -7.93 5.46
N PHE A 397 10.85 -7.22 6.53
CA PHE A 397 11.08 -7.83 7.84
C PHE A 397 9.81 -8.50 8.38
N ILE A 398 8.67 -7.82 8.28
CA ILE A 398 7.37 -8.37 8.70
C ILE A 398 6.99 -9.60 7.87
N THR A 399 7.19 -9.56 6.56
CA THR A 399 6.92 -10.69 5.66
C THR A 399 7.72 -11.93 6.04
N GLU A 400 9.04 -11.77 6.25
CA GLU A 400 9.90 -12.88 6.67
C GLU A 400 9.49 -13.43 8.03
N LEU A 401 9.24 -12.57 9.01
CA LEU A 401 8.80 -13.01 10.33
C LEU A 401 7.45 -13.73 10.27
N ARG A 402 6.50 -13.23 9.48
CA ARG A 402 5.18 -13.83 9.28
C ARG A 402 5.29 -15.27 8.76
N SER A 403 6.12 -15.53 7.76
CA SER A 403 6.29 -16.86 7.17
C SER A 403 6.73 -17.91 8.18
N LYS A 404 7.39 -17.49 9.27
CA LYS A 404 7.85 -18.35 10.36
C LYS A 404 6.82 -18.53 11.48
N ILE A 405 5.90 -17.58 11.65
CA ILE A 405 4.89 -17.59 12.73
C ILE A 405 3.61 -18.33 12.28
N VAL A 406 3.19 -18.18 11.04
CA VAL A 406 1.94 -18.78 10.51
C VAL A 406 2.03 -20.32 10.41
N ASN A 407 3.19 -20.89 10.64
CA ASN A 407 3.41 -22.35 10.78
C ASN A 407 3.27 -22.86 12.24
N TRP A 408 2.64 -22.09 13.13
CA TRP A 408 2.41 -22.46 14.55
C TRP A 408 0.96 -22.87 14.81
#